data_272aa64f777b407b4f7ab31fd5820a7e
#
_entry.id   272aa64f777b407b4f7ab31fd5820a7e
#
_cell.length_a   1.000
_cell.length_b   1.000
_cell.length_c   1.000
_cell.angle_alpha   90.00
_cell.angle_beta   90.00
_cell.angle_gamma   90.00
#
_symmetry.space_group_name_H-M   'P 1'
#
loop_
_entity.id
_entity.type
_entity.pdbx_description
1 polymer ?
#
loop_
_entity_poly.entity_id
_entity_poly.type
_entity_poly.pdbx_seq_one_letter_code
_entity_poly.pdbx_strand_id
1 'polypeptide(L)'
;MLDATRIKQMVRWKEKDTDEVRFSDYEIWEAINEVLRYVANRLVNMQSDVTEREKVYDDAAVFADGVPLPDDFLSVKGLYRLSDGYRLHAVSDEHVTADTFRLFGGKLYAEEPFRLQYYGTLGAAKDGWLINLPESFTDALVKLTRMVLNNTDVDTMTQAVMSEVEAIVPRRKYNGLRPKMPFFM
;
A
#
# COMPACT_ATOMS: atom_id res chain seq x y z
N MET A 1 9.02 3.95 12.17
CA MET A 1 7.66 4.49 11.95
C MET A 1 7.69 5.99 12.17
N LEU A 2 6.96 6.74 11.34
CA LEU A 2 6.92 8.20 11.39
C LEU A 2 5.80 8.68 12.31
N ASP A 3 6.09 9.69 13.11
CA ASP A 3 5.07 10.41 13.90
C ASP A 3 4.32 11.41 13.00
N ALA A 4 3.02 11.21 12.83
CA ALA A 4 2.18 12.06 12.01
C ALA A 4 2.11 13.51 12.54
N THR A 5 2.09 13.69 13.87
CA THR A 5 2.09 15.03 14.50
C THR A 5 3.35 15.80 14.16
N ARG A 6 4.50 15.12 14.17
CA ARG A 6 5.77 15.72 13.75
C ARG A 6 5.74 16.19 12.30
N ILE A 7 5.17 15.38 11.38
CA ILE A 7 5.01 15.76 9.98
C ILE A 7 4.16 17.03 9.88
N LYS A 8 3.00 17.09 10.54
CA LYS A 8 2.14 18.29 10.58
C LYS A 8 2.92 19.53 11.05
N GLN A 9 3.65 19.42 12.14
CA GLN A 9 4.45 20.54 12.67
C GLN A 9 5.53 21.00 11.68
N MET A 10 6.20 20.08 11.00
CA MET A 10 7.20 20.41 10.00
C MET A 10 6.58 21.10 8.78
N VAL A 11 5.38 20.67 8.34
CA VAL A 11 4.62 21.33 7.27
C VAL A 11 4.30 22.77 7.66
N ARG A 12 3.72 23.00 8.85
CA ARG A 12 3.43 24.34 9.36
C ARG A 12 4.66 25.23 9.39
N TRP A 13 5.75 24.71 9.92
CA TRP A 13 7.00 25.46 9.98
C TRP A 13 7.52 25.84 8.58
N LYS A 14 7.49 24.92 7.62
CA LYS A 14 7.94 25.16 6.23
C LYS A 14 7.02 26.12 5.48
N GLU A 15 5.72 26.12 5.78
CA GLU A 15 4.73 27.08 5.22
C GLU A 15 4.73 28.44 5.96
N LYS A 16 5.51 28.57 7.04
CA LYS A 16 5.48 29.75 7.93
C LYS A 16 4.08 30.03 8.49
N ASP A 17 3.33 28.97 8.77
CA ASP A 17 1.96 28.99 9.26
C ASP A 17 1.90 28.48 10.72
N THR A 18 2.84 28.93 11.56
CA THR A 18 2.91 28.53 12.97
C THR A 18 1.73 29.02 13.80
N ASP A 19 1.09 30.09 13.35
CA ASP A 19 -0.05 30.72 14.03
C ASP A 19 -1.40 30.17 13.53
N GLU A 20 -1.40 29.13 12.71
CA GLU A 20 -2.58 28.44 12.20
C GLU A 20 -3.58 29.31 11.41
N VAL A 21 -3.07 30.33 10.74
CA VAL A 21 -3.90 31.32 10.04
C VAL A 21 -4.20 30.91 8.60
N ARG A 22 -3.23 30.26 7.94
CA ARG A 22 -3.31 29.93 6.51
C ARG A 22 -4.00 28.61 6.24
N PHE A 23 -3.70 27.59 7.04
CA PHE A 23 -4.24 26.24 6.90
C PHE A 23 -4.78 25.74 8.24
N SER A 24 -6.01 25.21 8.24
CA SER A 24 -6.54 24.50 9.40
C SER A 24 -5.82 23.16 9.61
N ASP A 25 -5.87 22.64 10.82
CA ASP A 25 -5.38 21.28 11.11
C ASP A 25 -6.04 20.22 10.21
N TYR A 26 -7.34 20.39 9.95
CA TYR A 26 -8.08 19.48 9.08
C TYR A 26 -7.51 19.45 7.65
N GLU A 27 -7.25 20.60 7.04
CA GLU A 27 -6.67 20.70 5.69
C GLU A 27 -5.29 20.05 5.63
N ILE A 28 -4.47 20.24 6.67
CA ILE A 28 -3.14 19.61 6.71
C ILE A 28 -3.26 18.10 6.84
N TRP A 29 -4.18 17.57 7.68
CA TRP A 29 -4.41 16.15 7.81
C TRP A 29 -4.93 15.53 6.52
N GLU A 30 -5.87 16.16 5.83
CA GLU A 30 -6.36 15.69 4.53
C GLU A 30 -5.24 15.67 3.49
N ALA A 31 -4.41 16.70 3.43
CA ALA A 31 -3.28 16.76 2.52
C ALA A 31 -2.25 15.66 2.81
N ILE A 32 -1.92 15.39 4.08
CA ILE A 32 -1.04 14.27 4.46
C ILE A 32 -1.65 12.94 4.03
N ASN A 33 -2.94 12.71 4.27
CA ASN A 33 -3.63 11.48 3.92
C ASN A 33 -3.70 11.28 2.39
N GLU A 34 -3.87 12.36 1.64
CA GLU A 34 -3.81 12.30 0.17
C GLU A 34 -2.41 11.89 -0.31
N VAL A 35 -1.36 12.50 0.23
CA VAL A 35 0.02 12.12 -0.08
C VAL A 35 0.30 10.67 0.29
N LEU A 36 -0.17 10.18 1.43
CA LEU A 36 0.00 8.78 1.83
C LEU A 36 -0.63 7.82 0.83
N ARG A 37 -1.79 8.16 0.24
CA ARG A 37 -2.42 7.36 -0.83
C ARG A 37 -1.55 7.32 -2.09
N TYR A 38 -1.00 8.45 -2.53
CA TYR A 38 -0.09 8.50 -3.69
C TYR A 38 1.18 7.69 -3.44
N VAL A 39 1.80 7.85 -2.27
CA VAL A 39 3.02 7.12 -1.89
C VAL A 39 2.75 5.62 -1.78
N ALA A 40 1.64 5.21 -1.16
CA ALA A 40 1.24 3.80 -1.06
C ALA A 40 1.10 3.16 -2.44
N ASN A 41 0.36 3.81 -3.36
CA ASN A 41 0.17 3.33 -4.72
C ASN A 41 1.52 3.21 -5.46
N ARG A 42 2.43 4.17 -5.29
CA ARG A 42 3.76 4.09 -5.88
C ARG A 42 4.58 2.94 -5.33
N LEU A 43 4.59 2.74 -4.02
CA LEU A 43 5.29 1.63 -3.36
C LEU A 43 4.75 0.27 -3.81
N VAL A 44 3.42 0.14 -3.97
CA VAL A 44 2.79 -1.07 -4.52
C VAL A 44 3.26 -1.34 -5.96
N ASN A 45 3.27 -0.33 -6.81
CA ASN A 45 3.74 -0.45 -8.19
C ASN A 45 5.24 -0.83 -8.28
N MET A 46 6.03 -0.43 -7.28
CA MET A 46 7.44 -0.83 -7.13
C MET A 46 7.62 -2.18 -6.45
N GLN A 47 6.54 -2.83 -6.01
CA GLN A 47 6.55 -4.08 -5.23
C GLN A 47 7.43 -3.95 -3.97
N SER A 48 7.30 -2.84 -3.27
CA SER A 48 8.11 -2.53 -2.09
C SER A 48 7.65 -3.35 -0.88
N ASP A 49 8.63 -3.87 -0.13
CA ASP A 49 8.38 -4.59 1.12
C ASP A 49 7.72 -3.72 2.21
N VAL A 50 7.82 -2.40 2.08
CA VAL A 50 7.23 -1.44 3.05
C VAL A 50 5.71 -1.60 3.14
N THR A 51 5.06 -1.90 2.03
CA THR A 51 3.61 -2.10 1.94
C THR A 51 3.18 -3.56 2.03
N GLU A 52 4.13 -4.51 2.10
CA GLU A 52 3.81 -5.93 2.20
C GLU A 52 3.21 -6.28 3.57
N ARG A 53 2.15 -7.06 3.53
CA ARG A 53 1.42 -7.58 4.69
C ARG A 53 1.08 -9.04 4.46
N GLU A 54 0.82 -9.73 5.57
CA GLU A 54 0.40 -11.13 5.55
C GLU A 54 -0.77 -11.33 6.51
N LYS A 55 -1.75 -12.12 6.08
CA LYS A 55 -2.86 -12.54 6.92
C LYS A 55 -3.16 -14.01 6.66
N VAL A 56 -3.32 -14.77 7.74
CA VAL A 56 -3.70 -16.18 7.70
C VAL A 56 -5.20 -16.32 7.93
N TYR A 57 -5.83 -17.19 7.13
CA TYR A 57 -7.22 -17.57 7.23
C TYR A 57 -7.25 -19.09 7.36
N ASP A 58 -7.54 -19.58 8.57
CA ASP A 58 -7.51 -20.99 8.96
C ASP A 58 -8.87 -21.59 9.31
N ASP A 59 -9.90 -20.75 9.44
CA ASP A 59 -11.26 -21.19 9.76
C ASP A 59 -12.01 -21.58 8.47
N ALA A 60 -12.14 -22.90 8.26
CA ALA A 60 -12.82 -23.48 7.08
C ALA A 60 -14.32 -23.14 6.99
N ALA A 61 -14.97 -22.77 8.09
CA ALA A 61 -16.40 -22.47 8.10
C ALA A 61 -16.77 -21.19 7.34
N VAL A 62 -15.78 -20.35 7.04
CA VAL A 62 -15.98 -19.02 6.43
C VAL A 62 -15.78 -19.02 4.92
N PHE A 63 -15.20 -20.07 4.34
CA PHE A 63 -14.77 -20.05 2.93
C PHE A 63 -15.91 -20.10 1.91
N ALA A 64 -17.00 -20.80 2.20
CA ALA A 64 -18.16 -20.91 1.31
C ALA A 64 -18.83 -19.54 1.05
N ASP A 65 -18.86 -18.66 2.06
CA ASP A 65 -19.47 -17.32 1.98
C ASP A 65 -18.43 -16.24 1.61
N GLY A 66 -17.19 -16.61 1.42
CA GLY A 66 -16.06 -15.72 1.19
C GLY A 66 -15.62 -14.95 2.44
N VAL A 67 -14.31 -14.81 2.63
CA VAL A 67 -13.73 -14.07 3.76
C VAL A 67 -13.53 -12.60 3.40
N PRO A 68 -13.81 -11.66 4.33
CA PRO A 68 -13.58 -10.24 4.06
C PRO A 68 -12.09 -9.97 3.89
N LEU A 69 -11.77 -9.08 2.96
CA LEU A 69 -10.42 -8.55 2.81
C LEU A 69 -10.02 -7.74 4.05
N PRO A 70 -8.71 -7.65 4.36
CA PRO A 70 -8.24 -6.72 5.40
C PRO A 70 -8.67 -5.29 5.11
N ASP A 71 -8.94 -4.49 6.15
CA ASP A 71 -9.38 -3.09 6.01
C ASP A 71 -8.33 -2.21 5.31
N ASP A 72 -7.06 -2.60 5.42
CA ASP A 72 -5.94 -1.90 4.78
C ASP A 72 -5.53 -2.49 3.42
N PHE A 73 -6.33 -3.39 2.85
CA PHE A 73 -6.02 -4.08 1.61
C PHE A 73 -6.00 -3.14 0.40
N LEU A 74 -4.94 -3.20 -0.40
CA LEU A 74 -4.83 -2.52 -1.71
C LEU A 74 -4.81 -3.51 -2.87
N SER A 75 -3.93 -4.52 -2.84
CA SER A 75 -3.85 -5.52 -3.90
C SER A 75 -3.22 -6.83 -3.43
N VAL A 76 -3.56 -7.92 -4.10
CA VAL A 76 -2.97 -9.24 -3.84
C VAL A 76 -1.54 -9.29 -4.37
N LYS A 77 -0.61 -9.79 -3.56
CA LYS A 77 0.71 -10.23 -3.97
C LYS A 77 0.72 -11.73 -4.29
N GLY A 78 0.05 -12.53 -3.48
CA GLY A 78 -0.12 -13.96 -3.67
C GLY A 78 -1.01 -14.59 -2.62
N LEU A 79 -1.60 -15.71 -2.98
CA LEU A 79 -2.35 -16.58 -2.08
C LEU A 79 -1.66 -17.92 -2.03
N TYR A 80 -1.49 -18.47 -0.84
CA TYR A 80 -0.79 -19.73 -0.61
C TYR A 80 -1.62 -20.62 0.28
N ARG A 81 -1.87 -21.84 -0.17
CA ARG A 81 -2.54 -22.87 0.62
C ARG A 81 -1.71 -23.21 1.85
N LEU A 82 -2.34 -23.36 3.01
CA LEU A 82 -1.61 -23.60 4.26
C LEU A 82 -1.04 -25.01 4.36
N SER A 83 -1.71 -26.01 3.76
CA SER A 83 -1.34 -27.41 3.88
C SER A 83 0.02 -27.74 3.26
N ASP A 84 0.36 -27.13 2.11
CA ASP A 84 1.56 -27.45 1.33
C ASP A 84 2.32 -26.22 0.82
N GLY A 85 1.81 -25.02 1.06
CA GLY A 85 2.40 -23.77 0.56
C GLY A 85 2.22 -23.53 -0.94
N TYR A 86 1.35 -24.31 -1.60
CA TYR A 86 1.06 -24.13 -3.02
C TYR A 86 0.45 -22.75 -3.30
N ARG A 87 0.94 -22.08 -4.35
CA ARG A 87 0.41 -20.79 -4.76
C ARG A 87 -0.87 -20.95 -5.57
N LEU A 88 -1.98 -20.43 -5.05
CA LEU A 88 -3.26 -20.46 -5.73
C LEU A 88 -3.29 -19.47 -6.91
N HIS A 89 -4.08 -19.77 -7.92
CA HIS A 89 -4.27 -18.96 -9.12
C HIS A 89 -5.58 -18.18 -9.06
N ALA A 90 -5.53 -16.90 -9.48
CA ALA A 90 -6.74 -16.09 -9.55
C ALA A 90 -7.64 -16.53 -10.71
N VAL A 91 -8.95 -16.64 -10.45
CA VAL A 91 -9.97 -16.95 -11.47
C VAL A 91 -11.07 -15.89 -11.42
N SER A 92 -11.72 -15.69 -12.57
CA SER A 92 -12.91 -14.84 -12.70
C SER A 92 -14.21 -15.63 -12.56
N ASP A 93 -14.15 -16.95 -12.71
CA ASP A 93 -15.29 -17.84 -12.63
C ASP A 93 -15.86 -17.96 -11.22
N GLU A 94 -17.16 -18.33 -11.12
CA GLU A 94 -17.83 -18.58 -9.85
C GLU A 94 -17.33 -19.85 -9.16
N HIS A 95 -16.80 -20.81 -9.93
CA HIS A 95 -16.27 -22.05 -9.40
C HIS A 95 -14.80 -21.89 -8.97
N VAL A 96 -14.61 -21.88 -7.67
CA VAL A 96 -13.28 -21.94 -7.04
C VAL A 96 -12.95 -23.43 -6.82
N THR A 97 -11.70 -23.78 -7.01
CA THR A 97 -11.14 -25.14 -6.76
C THR A 97 -10.02 -25.08 -5.74
N ALA A 98 -9.54 -26.24 -5.31
CA ALA A 98 -8.42 -26.31 -4.35
C ALA A 98 -7.15 -25.55 -4.79
N ASP A 99 -6.97 -25.32 -6.11
CA ASP A 99 -5.80 -24.63 -6.68
C ASP A 99 -6.09 -23.18 -7.09
N THR A 100 -7.32 -22.70 -6.87
CA THR A 100 -7.75 -21.39 -7.35
C THR A 100 -8.39 -20.53 -6.26
N PHE A 101 -8.46 -19.24 -6.51
CA PHE A 101 -9.19 -18.28 -5.67
C PHE A 101 -9.89 -17.21 -6.51
N ARG A 102 -10.92 -16.60 -5.97
CA ARG A 102 -11.64 -15.49 -6.57
C ARG A 102 -11.71 -14.30 -5.62
N LEU A 103 -11.54 -13.11 -6.19
CA LEU A 103 -11.84 -11.84 -5.52
C LEU A 103 -13.12 -11.27 -6.10
N PHE A 104 -14.14 -11.11 -5.27
CA PHE A 104 -15.40 -10.53 -5.67
C PHE A 104 -16.10 -9.82 -4.50
N GLY A 105 -16.67 -8.62 -4.77
CA GLY A 105 -17.46 -7.89 -3.78
C GLY A 105 -16.74 -7.56 -2.47
N GLY A 106 -15.41 -7.33 -2.51
CA GLY A 106 -14.62 -7.08 -1.29
C GLY A 106 -14.35 -8.32 -0.45
N LYS A 107 -14.63 -9.50 -0.99
CA LYS A 107 -14.37 -10.79 -0.35
C LYS A 107 -13.42 -11.64 -1.17
N LEU A 108 -12.75 -12.56 -0.49
CA LEU A 108 -11.89 -13.56 -1.06
C LEU A 108 -12.51 -14.95 -0.85
N TYR A 109 -12.62 -15.72 -1.94
CA TYR A 109 -13.16 -17.06 -1.97
C TYR A 109 -12.04 -18.06 -2.28
N ALA A 110 -11.92 -19.10 -1.48
CA ALA A 110 -11.00 -20.23 -1.64
C ALA A 110 -11.64 -21.47 -1.01
N GLU A 111 -11.23 -22.68 -1.40
CA GLU A 111 -11.80 -23.92 -0.82
C GLU A 111 -11.10 -24.36 0.47
N GLU A 112 -9.83 -24.03 0.61
CA GLU A 112 -8.99 -24.51 1.72
C GLU A 112 -8.40 -23.35 2.52
N PRO A 113 -7.93 -23.59 3.76
CA PRO A 113 -7.16 -22.64 4.55
C PRO A 113 -5.97 -22.07 3.79
N PHE A 114 -5.79 -20.76 3.85
CA PHE A 114 -4.78 -20.07 3.07
C PHE A 114 -4.11 -18.91 3.82
N ARG A 115 -2.95 -18.55 3.30
CA ARG A 115 -2.19 -17.37 3.67
C ARG A 115 -2.25 -16.35 2.55
N LEU A 116 -2.83 -15.20 2.83
CA LEU A 116 -2.86 -14.05 1.93
C LEU A 116 -1.62 -13.20 2.14
N GLN A 117 -0.81 -13.04 1.09
CA GLN A 117 0.19 -11.98 1.00
C GLN A 117 -0.39 -10.85 0.15
N TYR A 118 -0.35 -9.64 0.67
CA TYR A 118 -0.97 -8.50 0.02
C TYR A 118 -0.17 -7.22 0.25
N TYR A 119 -0.46 -6.21 -0.54
CA TYR A 119 -0.01 -4.86 -0.31
C TYR A 119 -1.11 -4.09 0.44
N GLY A 120 -0.72 -3.48 1.55
CA GLY A 120 -1.63 -2.71 2.39
C GLY A 120 -1.39 -1.20 2.29
N THR A 121 -2.39 -0.43 2.75
CA THR A 121 -2.27 1.02 2.91
C THR A 121 -1.21 1.39 3.95
N LEU A 122 -0.79 2.64 3.96
CA LEU A 122 0.13 3.18 4.97
C LEU A 122 -0.58 3.61 6.27
N GLY A 123 -1.89 3.44 6.33
CA GLY A 123 -2.74 3.94 7.39
C GLY A 123 -3.19 5.38 7.14
N ALA A 124 -3.97 5.92 8.07
CA ALA A 124 -4.40 7.32 8.05
C ALA A 124 -3.57 8.13 9.04
N ALA A 125 -3.15 9.33 8.64
CA ALA A 125 -2.48 10.27 9.51
C ALA A 125 -3.50 11.02 10.38
N LYS A 126 -3.29 10.99 11.69
CA LYS A 126 -4.04 11.72 12.71
C LYS A 126 -3.09 12.14 13.82
N ASP A 127 -3.55 13.03 14.67
CA ASP A 127 -2.76 13.47 15.81
C ASP A 127 -2.40 12.30 16.74
N GLY A 128 -1.12 12.19 17.11
CA GLY A 128 -0.60 11.10 17.92
C GLY A 128 -0.50 9.72 17.23
N TRP A 129 -0.78 9.62 15.93
CA TRP A 129 -0.70 8.36 15.19
C TRP A 129 0.66 8.15 14.53
N LEU A 130 1.03 6.89 14.39
CA LEU A 130 2.25 6.48 13.69
C LEU A 130 1.91 6.04 12.26
N ILE A 131 2.61 6.62 11.29
CA ILE A 131 2.57 6.22 9.88
C ILE A 131 3.55 5.07 9.68
N ASN A 132 3.11 4.02 8.99
CA ASN A 132 3.94 2.85 8.74
C ASN A 132 4.93 3.08 7.57
N LEU A 133 5.80 4.05 7.75
CA LEU A 133 6.90 4.38 6.84
C LEU A 133 8.20 4.55 7.62
N PRO A 134 9.36 4.25 7.01
CA PRO A 134 10.66 4.59 7.55
C PRO A 134 10.85 6.11 7.71
N GLU A 135 11.70 6.53 8.65
CA GLU A 135 11.98 7.96 8.87
C GLU A 135 12.59 8.66 7.67
N SER A 136 13.25 7.93 6.77
CA SER A 136 13.77 8.47 5.51
C SER A 136 12.70 9.14 4.62
N PHE A 137 11.42 8.83 4.83
CA PHE A 137 10.31 9.46 4.11
C PHE A 137 9.87 10.82 4.67
N THR A 138 10.42 11.26 5.82
CA THR A 138 9.97 12.50 6.49
C THR A 138 10.00 13.71 5.56
N ASP A 139 11.14 13.99 4.94
CA ASP A 139 11.30 15.17 4.08
C ASP A 139 10.45 15.08 2.81
N ALA A 140 10.34 13.88 2.23
CA ALA A 140 9.48 13.62 1.08
C ALA A 140 8.01 13.90 1.42
N LEU A 141 7.49 13.37 2.54
CA LEU A 141 6.12 13.61 2.98
C LEU A 141 5.84 15.09 3.22
N VAL A 142 6.74 15.80 3.91
CA VAL A 142 6.60 17.23 4.15
C VAL A 142 6.55 18.01 2.84
N LYS A 143 7.46 17.72 1.90
CA LYS A 143 7.50 18.37 0.58
C LYS A 143 6.22 18.12 -0.21
N LEU A 144 5.82 16.85 -0.32
CA LEU A 144 4.62 16.46 -1.08
C LEU A 144 3.34 17.03 -0.47
N THR A 145 3.20 17.03 0.87
CA THR A 145 2.05 17.64 1.57
C THR A 145 1.95 19.13 1.25
N ARG A 146 3.08 19.84 1.23
CA ARG A 146 3.09 21.26 0.85
C ARG A 146 2.64 21.49 -0.60
N MET A 147 2.99 20.59 -1.50
CA MET A 147 2.53 20.65 -2.90
C MET A 147 1.01 20.50 -2.99
N VAL A 148 0.42 19.56 -2.23
CA VAL A 148 -1.05 19.40 -2.15
C VAL A 148 -1.70 20.65 -1.59
N LEU A 149 -1.23 21.17 -0.45
CA LEU A 149 -1.78 22.39 0.18
C LEU A 149 -1.71 23.62 -0.74
N ASN A 150 -0.74 23.69 -1.62
CA ASN A 150 -0.58 24.78 -2.59
C ASN A 150 -1.24 24.47 -3.96
N ASN A 151 -2.15 23.50 -4.02
CA ASN A 151 -2.92 23.13 -5.22
C ASN A 151 -2.05 22.84 -6.45
N THR A 152 -0.94 22.11 -6.25
CA THR A 152 -0.12 21.65 -7.38
C THR A 152 -0.94 20.70 -8.25
N ASP A 153 -0.82 20.83 -9.57
CA ASP A 153 -1.52 19.95 -10.51
C ASP A 153 -1.14 18.47 -10.35
N VAL A 154 -2.05 17.59 -10.77
CA VAL A 154 -1.93 16.13 -10.57
C VAL A 154 -0.71 15.54 -11.28
N ASP A 155 -0.35 16.05 -12.47
CA ASP A 155 0.77 15.50 -13.22
C ASP A 155 2.10 15.85 -12.54
N THR A 156 2.27 17.10 -12.13
CA THR A 156 3.44 17.56 -11.37
C THR A 156 3.54 16.82 -10.03
N MET A 157 2.40 16.62 -9.34
CA MET A 157 2.35 15.88 -8.09
C MET A 157 2.77 14.42 -8.30
N THR A 158 2.26 13.76 -9.34
CA THR A 158 2.59 12.37 -9.66
C THR A 158 4.09 12.22 -9.96
N GLN A 159 4.68 13.13 -10.74
CA GLN A 159 6.12 13.12 -11.03
C GLN A 159 6.96 13.34 -9.76
N ALA A 160 6.53 14.25 -8.88
CA ALA A 160 7.21 14.50 -7.62
C ALA A 160 7.18 13.26 -6.72
N VAL A 161 6.03 12.59 -6.58
CA VAL A 161 5.91 11.33 -5.82
C VAL A 161 6.84 10.26 -6.39
N MET A 162 6.86 10.10 -7.72
CA MET A 162 7.75 9.13 -8.36
C MET A 162 9.21 9.42 -8.03
N SER A 163 9.64 10.67 -8.17
CA SER A 163 11.02 11.07 -7.90
C SER A 163 11.42 10.88 -6.44
N GLU A 164 10.61 11.35 -5.50
CA GLU A 164 10.90 11.27 -4.06
C GLU A 164 10.91 9.82 -3.56
N VAL A 165 9.93 9.01 -3.96
CA VAL A 165 9.85 7.60 -3.53
C VAL A 165 11.00 6.79 -4.13
N GLU A 166 11.32 6.98 -5.41
CA GLU A 166 12.42 6.26 -6.06
C GLU A 166 13.81 6.65 -5.51
N ALA A 167 13.96 7.86 -5.01
CA ALA A 167 15.19 8.28 -4.36
C ALA A 167 15.42 7.58 -3.00
N ILE A 168 14.34 7.22 -2.31
CA ILE A 168 14.40 6.61 -0.98
C ILE A 168 14.39 5.07 -1.06
N VAL A 169 13.56 4.51 -1.95
CA VAL A 169 13.39 3.06 -2.12
C VAL A 169 14.14 2.62 -3.38
N PRO A 170 15.28 1.97 -3.23
CA PRO A 170 16.01 1.46 -4.38
C PRO A 170 15.13 0.46 -5.14
N ARG A 171 15.05 0.62 -6.47
CA ARG A 171 14.39 -0.37 -7.32
C ARG A 171 14.99 -1.74 -7.05
N ARG A 172 14.16 -2.73 -6.74
CA ARG A 172 14.64 -4.13 -6.72
C ARG A 172 15.30 -4.39 -8.07
N LYS A 173 16.63 -4.54 -8.07
CA LYS A 173 17.31 -5.06 -9.26
C LYS A 173 16.75 -6.46 -9.46
N TYR A 174 15.95 -6.64 -10.49
CA TYR A 174 15.57 -7.96 -10.96
C TYR A 174 16.87 -8.68 -11.29
N ASN A 175 17.37 -9.49 -10.37
CA ASN A 175 18.41 -10.46 -10.67
C ASN A 175 17.78 -11.46 -11.62
N GLY A 176 17.86 -11.12 -12.91
CA GLY A 176 17.17 -11.76 -14.00
C GLY A 176 17.60 -13.21 -14.21
N LEU A 177 17.03 -14.09 -13.42
CA LEU A 177 16.72 -15.42 -13.91
C LEU A 177 15.39 -15.29 -14.68
N ARG A 178 15.47 -14.82 -15.93
CA ARG A 178 14.40 -15.11 -16.88
C ARG A 178 14.25 -16.62 -16.89
N PRO A 179 13.07 -17.20 -16.58
CA PRO A 179 12.87 -18.62 -16.83
C PRO A 179 13.17 -18.82 -18.31
N LYS A 180 14.18 -19.65 -18.64
CA LYS A 180 14.41 -20.06 -20.00
C LYS A 180 13.13 -20.78 -20.41
N MET A 181 12.34 -20.15 -21.30
CA MET A 181 11.26 -20.86 -21.96
C MET A 181 11.86 -22.08 -22.64
N PRO A 182 11.34 -23.28 -22.39
CA PRO A 182 11.75 -24.43 -23.19
C PRO A 182 11.39 -24.15 -24.65
N PHE A 183 12.41 -24.14 -25.52
CA PHE A 183 12.19 -24.15 -26.94
C PHE A 183 11.50 -25.48 -27.28
N PHE A 184 10.21 -25.43 -27.60
CA PHE A 184 9.59 -26.54 -28.31
C PHE A 184 10.02 -26.45 -29.76
N MET A 185 10.83 -27.46 -30.18
CA MET A 185 10.99 -27.81 -31.59
C MET A 185 9.78 -28.63 -32.03
#